data_78af6ae449c3dd9f2a9eb341f063a91f
#
_entry.id   78af6ae449c3dd9f2a9eb341f063a91f
#
_cell.length_a   1.000
_cell.length_b   1.000
_cell.length_c   1.000
_cell.angle_alpha   90.00
_cell.angle_beta   90.00
_cell.angle_gamma   90.00
#
_symmetry.space_group_name_H-M   'P 1'
#
loop_
_entity.id
_entity.type
_entity.pdbx_description
1 polymer ?
#
loop_
_entity_poly.entity_id
_entity_poly.type
_entity_poly.pdbx_seq_one_letter_code
_entity_poly.pdbx_strand_id
1 'polypeptide(L)'
;MYMFEYKAKTKWLPYYDEFPLVYVIKATPQEFYGANLHYLTPKKRVMVVQRLLEGRIDIPRTCVHKYLTSHIDGYLLDLASEEWDTAILLPIENFVRNVKGSVGKFPYTKELVWEETDETYYERIKARRVVRGYGKRKDTQMAK
;
A
#
# COMPACT_ATOMS: atom_id res chain seq x y z
N MET A 1 7.61 -9.74 -5.93
CA MET A 1 7.74 -8.54 -5.08
C MET A 1 8.89 -7.71 -5.59
N TYR A 2 8.70 -6.40 -5.66
CA TYR A 2 9.67 -5.50 -6.28
C TYR A 2 10.02 -4.35 -5.36
N MET A 3 11.29 -3.96 -5.39
CA MET A 3 11.79 -2.71 -4.80
C MET A 3 12.27 -1.80 -5.92
N PHE A 4 11.99 -0.52 -5.79
CA PHE A 4 12.38 0.48 -6.79
C PHE A 4 12.39 1.88 -6.19
N GLU A 5 13.05 2.80 -6.86
CA GLU A 5 12.97 4.21 -6.55
C GLU A 5 11.79 4.83 -7.31
N TYR A 6 10.93 5.54 -6.59
CA TYR A 6 9.72 6.14 -7.16
C TYR A 6 9.68 7.65 -6.91
N LYS A 7 9.43 8.39 -7.97
CA LYS A 7 9.27 9.85 -7.91
C LYS A 7 7.84 10.23 -8.30
N ALA A 8 6.98 10.34 -7.32
CA ALA A 8 5.62 10.82 -7.56
C ALA A 8 5.63 12.27 -8.00
N LYS A 9 5.06 12.54 -9.17
CA LYS A 9 4.94 13.89 -9.72
C LYS A 9 3.63 14.57 -9.34
N THR A 10 2.74 13.86 -8.69
CA THR A 10 1.41 14.35 -8.30
C THR A 10 1.51 15.23 -7.05
N LYS A 11 1.21 16.51 -7.19
CA LYS A 11 1.16 17.49 -6.09
C LYS A 11 0.05 17.21 -5.07
N TRP A 12 -0.84 16.24 -5.38
CA TRP A 12 -2.03 15.92 -4.59
C TRP A 12 -1.82 14.82 -3.56
N LEU A 13 -0.70 14.10 -3.63
CA LEU A 13 -0.38 13.09 -2.63
C LEU A 13 0.09 13.76 -1.35
N PRO A 14 -0.55 13.49 -0.20
CA PRO A 14 -0.12 14.06 1.08
C PRO A 14 1.28 13.57 1.45
N TYR A 15 1.61 12.34 1.12
CA TYR A 15 2.94 11.73 1.25
C TYR A 15 3.04 10.51 0.34
N TYR A 16 4.25 10.05 0.09
CA TYR A 16 4.51 8.82 -0.65
C TYR A 16 5.86 8.22 -0.24
N ASP A 17 6.03 6.94 -0.51
CA ASP A 17 7.28 6.21 -0.27
C ASP A 17 8.20 6.34 -1.48
N GLU A 18 9.43 6.84 -1.28
CA GLU A 18 10.44 6.95 -2.36
C GLU A 18 11.07 5.61 -2.72
N PHE A 19 11.06 4.64 -1.81
CA PHE A 19 11.63 3.31 -2.02
C PHE A 19 10.63 2.21 -1.67
N PRO A 20 9.53 2.10 -2.43
CA PRO A 20 8.47 1.16 -2.11
C PRO A 20 8.92 -0.30 -2.25
N LEU A 21 8.35 -1.14 -1.40
CA LEU A 21 8.44 -2.60 -1.47
C LEU A 21 7.06 -3.14 -1.82
N VAL A 22 6.87 -3.49 -3.09
CA VAL A 22 5.54 -3.72 -3.66
C VAL A 22 5.34 -5.16 -4.13
N TYR A 23 4.25 -5.76 -3.64
CA TYR A 23 3.69 -6.97 -4.24
C TYR A 23 2.70 -6.55 -5.33
N VAL A 24 3.01 -6.85 -6.58
CA VAL A 24 2.20 -6.43 -7.73
C VAL A 24 0.95 -7.29 -7.84
N ILE A 25 -0.22 -6.64 -7.90
CA ILE A 25 -1.53 -7.30 -8.02
C ILE A 25 -1.99 -7.32 -9.46
N LYS A 26 -1.83 -6.19 -10.17
CA LYS A 26 -2.25 -6.03 -11.56
C LYS A 26 -1.31 -5.06 -12.26
N ALA A 27 -0.89 -5.37 -13.47
CA ALA A 27 0.01 -4.54 -14.25
C ALA A 27 -0.43 -4.39 -15.70
N THR A 28 -0.18 -3.19 -16.23
CA THR A 28 -0.19 -2.86 -17.66
C THR A 28 1.18 -2.28 -18.04
N PRO A 29 1.50 -2.05 -19.32
CA PRO A 29 2.77 -1.43 -19.69
C PRO A 29 2.98 -0.03 -19.09
N GLN A 30 1.91 0.72 -18.82
CA GLN A 30 1.98 2.10 -18.34
C GLN A 30 1.87 2.24 -16.84
N GLU A 31 1.22 1.29 -16.16
CA GLU A 31 0.93 1.39 -14.73
C GLU A 31 0.76 0.03 -14.08
N PHE A 32 0.87 0.00 -12.76
CA PHE A 32 0.53 -1.19 -12.00
C PHE A 32 -0.09 -0.82 -10.64
N TYR A 33 -0.87 -1.75 -10.13
CA TYR A 33 -1.41 -1.71 -8.78
C TYR A 33 -0.68 -2.71 -7.92
N GLY A 34 -0.25 -2.29 -6.77
CA GLY A 34 0.45 -3.18 -5.86
C GLY A 34 0.31 -2.77 -4.40
N ALA A 35 0.55 -3.74 -3.55
CA ALA A 35 0.59 -3.54 -2.12
C ALA A 35 2.00 -3.11 -1.71
N ASN A 36 2.14 -1.87 -1.24
CA ASN A 36 3.37 -1.40 -0.64
C ASN A 36 3.39 -1.79 0.84
N LEU A 37 4.24 -2.75 1.18
CA LEU A 37 4.33 -3.30 2.52
C LEU A 37 4.91 -2.31 3.54
N HIS A 38 5.58 -1.26 3.08
CA HIS A 38 6.09 -0.21 3.95
C HIS A 38 4.98 0.60 4.65
N TYR A 39 3.75 0.58 4.11
CA TYR A 39 2.58 1.18 4.77
C TYR A 39 2.08 0.39 5.97
N LEU A 40 2.58 -0.82 6.16
CA LEU A 40 2.25 -1.68 7.29
C LEU A 40 3.40 -1.70 8.30
N THR A 41 3.06 -1.89 9.58
CA THR A 41 4.07 -2.17 10.60
C THR A 41 4.83 -3.47 10.27
N PRO A 42 6.08 -3.63 10.72
CA PRO A 42 6.84 -4.86 10.47
C PRO A 42 6.10 -6.14 10.86
N LYS A 43 5.39 -6.13 11.98
CA LYS A 43 4.57 -7.26 12.45
C LYS A 43 3.47 -7.63 11.43
N LYS A 44 2.77 -6.64 10.89
CA LYS A 44 1.72 -6.86 9.88
C LYS A 44 2.28 -7.31 8.55
N ARG A 45 3.47 -6.83 8.18
CA ARG A 45 4.17 -7.29 6.98
C ARG A 45 4.43 -8.79 7.03
N VAL A 46 4.91 -9.28 8.16
CA VAL A 46 5.16 -10.72 8.36
C VAL A 46 3.88 -11.52 8.15
N MET A 47 2.75 -11.08 8.70
CA MET A 47 1.47 -11.75 8.54
C MET A 47 1.01 -11.78 7.08
N VAL A 48 1.15 -10.67 6.36
CA VAL A 48 0.78 -10.59 4.93
C VAL A 48 1.66 -11.50 4.08
N VAL A 49 2.97 -11.49 4.29
CA VAL A 49 3.92 -12.33 3.54
C VAL A 49 3.66 -13.81 3.79
N GLN A 50 3.41 -14.22 5.01
CA GLN A 50 3.05 -15.62 5.32
C GLN A 50 1.82 -16.08 4.54
N ARG A 51 0.80 -15.24 4.46
CA ARG A 51 -0.42 -15.53 3.68
C ARG A 51 -0.14 -15.61 2.18
N LEU A 52 0.67 -14.69 1.65
CA LEU A 52 1.08 -14.72 0.24
C LEU A 52 1.84 -15.99 -0.11
N LEU A 53 2.76 -16.44 0.75
CA LEU A 53 3.51 -17.68 0.56
C LEU A 53 2.62 -18.93 0.62
N GLU A 54 1.50 -18.85 1.30
CA GLU A 54 0.45 -19.89 1.33
C GLU A 54 -0.53 -19.79 0.13
N GLY A 55 -0.29 -18.88 -0.80
CA GLY A 55 -1.17 -18.65 -1.95
C GLY A 55 -2.44 -17.85 -1.61
N ARG A 56 -2.47 -17.18 -0.46
CA ARG A 56 -3.62 -16.40 0.00
C ARG A 56 -3.36 -14.91 -0.21
N ILE A 57 -4.07 -14.30 -1.14
CA ILE A 57 -4.00 -12.85 -1.39
C ILE A 57 -4.98 -12.15 -0.46
N ASP A 58 -4.58 -12.00 0.79
CA ASP A 58 -5.34 -11.28 1.81
C ASP A 58 -4.53 -10.04 2.23
N ILE A 59 -4.70 -8.99 1.47
CA ILE A 59 -3.92 -7.75 1.59
C ILE A 59 -4.83 -6.62 2.02
N PRO A 60 -4.45 -5.84 3.05
CA PRO A 60 -5.19 -4.64 3.42
C PRO A 60 -5.22 -3.65 2.25
N ARG A 61 -6.41 -3.19 1.88
CA ARG A 61 -6.58 -2.24 0.76
C ARG A 61 -5.90 -0.89 1.00
N THR A 62 -5.68 -0.54 2.25
CA THR A 62 -5.02 0.70 2.65
C THR A 62 -3.56 0.80 2.20
N CYS A 63 -2.91 -0.33 1.92
CA CYS A 63 -1.55 -0.36 1.39
C CYS A 63 -1.47 -0.57 -0.12
N VAL A 64 -2.60 -0.68 -0.81
CA VAL A 64 -2.65 -0.85 -2.27
C VAL A 64 -2.63 0.51 -2.94
N HIS A 65 -1.64 0.72 -3.79
CA HIS A 65 -1.42 1.96 -4.52
C HIS A 65 -1.24 1.70 -6.01
N LYS A 66 -1.54 2.72 -6.79
CA LYS A 66 -1.26 2.78 -8.22
C LYS A 66 0.09 3.43 -8.45
N TYR A 67 0.93 2.79 -9.24
CA TYR A 67 2.23 3.29 -9.65
C TYR A 67 2.28 3.47 -11.16
N LEU A 68 2.82 4.62 -11.60
CA LEU A 68 3.07 4.88 -13.00
C LEU A 68 4.47 4.41 -13.36
N THR A 69 4.60 3.56 -14.37
CA THR A 69 5.89 3.00 -14.80
C THR A 69 6.89 4.09 -15.17
N SER A 70 6.41 5.20 -15.77
CA SER A 70 7.25 6.35 -16.15
C SER A 70 7.85 7.12 -14.96
N HIS A 71 7.35 6.91 -13.75
CA HIS A 71 7.85 7.58 -12.54
C HIS A 71 8.86 6.73 -11.76
N ILE A 72 9.15 5.54 -12.23
CA ILE A 72 10.19 4.69 -11.66
C ILE A 72 11.54 5.23 -12.14
N ASP A 73 12.45 5.47 -11.20
CA ASP A 73 13.81 5.89 -11.48
C ASP A 73 14.75 4.70 -11.31
N GLY A 74 15.47 4.38 -12.39
CA GLY A 74 16.39 3.24 -12.39
C GLY A 74 15.70 1.87 -12.57
N TYR A 75 16.16 0.89 -11.82
CA TYR A 75 15.77 -0.51 -11.99
C TYR A 75 14.68 -0.95 -11.03
N LEU A 76 13.86 -1.91 -11.48
CA LEU A 76 13.03 -2.73 -10.62
C LEU A 76 13.88 -3.89 -10.10
N LEU A 77 14.09 -3.95 -8.79
CA LEU A 77 14.71 -5.10 -8.16
C LEU A 77 13.64 -6.16 -7.90
N ASP A 78 13.69 -7.25 -8.65
CA ASP A 78 12.79 -8.38 -8.47
C ASP A 78 13.31 -9.29 -7.34
N LEU A 79 12.49 -9.42 -6.29
CA LEU A 79 12.81 -10.24 -5.13
C LEU A 79 12.17 -11.61 -5.25
N ALA A 80 13.01 -12.66 -5.20
CA ALA A 80 12.53 -14.04 -5.09
C ALA A 80 11.81 -14.25 -3.75
N SER A 81 10.89 -15.20 -3.70
CA SER A 81 10.07 -15.44 -2.50
C SER A 81 10.89 -15.80 -1.26
N GLU A 82 12.07 -16.41 -1.44
CA GLU A 82 13.01 -16.74 -0.37
C GLU A 82 13.63 -15.50 0.29
N GLU A 83 13.60 -14.36 -0.40
CA GLU A 83 14.15 -13.09 0.07
C GLU A 83 13.10 -12.20 0.78
N TRP A 84 11.83 -12.53 0.66
CA TRP A 84 10.75 -11.68 1.16
C TRP A 84 10.80 -11.45 2.66
N ASP A 85 11.06 -12.50 3.43
CA ASP A 85 11.15 -12.41 4.90
C ASP A 85 12.23 -11.43 5.37
N THR A 86 13.36 -11.40 4.67
CA THR A 86 14.44 -10.46 4.95
C THR A 86 14.08 -9.05 4.49
N ALA A 87 13.54 -8.92 3.28
CA ALA A 87 13.25 -7.64 2.67
C ALA A 87 12.23 -6.81 3.47
N ILE A 88 11.19 -7.44 4.01
CA ILE A 88 10.15 -6.74 4.80
C ILE A 88 10.65 -6.20 6.14
N LEU A 89 11.76 -6.71 6.64
CA LEU A 89 12.35 -6.28 7.91
C LEU A 89 13.44 -5.21 7.75
N LEU A 90 13.86 -4.92 6.52
CA LEU A 90 14.81 -3.84 6.27
C LEU A 90 14.18 -2.49 6.55
N PRO A 91 14.81 -1.62 7.37
CA PRO A 91 14.29 -0.30 7.70
C PRO A 91 14.62 0.71 6.58
N ILE A 92 14.12 0.47 5.38
CA ILE A 92 14.41 1.26 4.17
C ILE A 92 13.21 2.08 3.70
N GLU A 93 12.08 2.01 4.41
CA GLU A 93 10.95 2.88 4.12
C GLU A 93 11.36 4.35 4.22
N ASN A 94 11.05 5.11 3.16
CA ASN A 94 11.40 6.52 3.06
C ASN A 94 10.21 7.34 2.59
N PHE A 95 9.33 7.67 3.54
CA PHE A 95 8.18 8.51 3.27
C PHE A 95 8.57 9.98 3.20
N VAL A 96 8.07 10.66 2.20
CA VAL A 96 8.27 12.09 1.99
C VAL A 96 6.96 12.76 1.62
N ARG A 97 6.90 14.05 1.84
CA ARG A 97 5.78 14.89 1.41
C ARG A 97 6.28 16.12 0.68
N ASN A 98 5.47 16.61 -0.26
CA ASN A 98 5.64 17.92 -0.85
C ASN A 98 4.91 18.95 0.01
N VAL A 99 5.56 20.08 0.29
CA VAL A 99 4.92 21.20 1.00
C VAL A 99 4.61 22.29 0.00
N LYS A 100 3.36 22.76 -0.03
CA LYS A 100 2.92 23.82 -0.92
C LYS A 100 3.74 25.10 -0.70
N GLY A 101 4.29 25.66 -1.77
CA GLY A 101 5.11 26.86 -1.73
C GLY A 101 6.56 26.64 -1.37
N SER A 102 7.00 25.41 -1.13
CA SER A 102 8.39 25.05 -0.86
C SER A 102 8.98 24.27 -2.03
N VAL A 103 10.26 24.51 -2.29
CA VAL A 103 11.05 23.71 -3.23
C VAL A 103 11.71 22.59 -2.45
N GLY A 104 11.39 21.34 -2.81
CA GLY A 104 11.99 20.17 -2.19
C GLY A 104 10.98 19.28 -1.45
N LYS A 105 11.51 18.18 -0.94
CA LYS A 105 10.75 17.14 -0.25
C LYS A 105 11.11 17.16 1.22
N PHE A 106 10.10 16.93 2.06
CA PHE A 106 10.27 16.88 3.51
C PHE A 106 10.05 15.45 3.99
N PRO A 107 10.86 14.96 4.93
CA PRO A 107 10.65 13.66 5.55
C PRO A 107 9.24 13.56 6.17
N TYR A 108 8.61 12.40 6.01
CA TYR A 108 7.35 12.08 6.67
C TYR A 108 7.55 10.82 7.53
N THR A 109 7.12 10.87 8.76
CA THR A 109 7.41 9.82 9.74
C THR A 109 6.65 8.54 9.45
N LYS A 110 7.33 7.41 9.36
CA LYS A 110 6.72 6.10 9.11
C LYS A 110 5.70 5.70 10.16
N GLU A 111 5.91 6.07 11.41
CA GLU A 111 4.97 5.81 12.50
C GLU A 111 3.62 6.51 12.27
N LEU A 112 3.63 7.74 11.74
CA LEU A 112 2.40 8.44 11.35
C LEU A 112 1.70 7.74 10.17
N VAL A 113 2.45 7.25 9.19
CA VAL A 113 1.88 6.49 8.07
C VAL A 113 1.18 5.23 8.58
N TRP A 114 1.81 4.50 9.48
CA TRP A 114 1.25 3.28 10.05
C TRP A 114 -0.02 3.55 10.86
N GLU A 115 -0.02 4.60 11.65
CA GLU A 115 -1.18 5.03 12.43
C GLU A 115 -2.35 5.43 11.52
N GLU A 116 -2.13 6.29 10.54
CA GLU A 116 -3.14 6.69 9.55
C GLU A 116 -3.69 5.51 8.75
N THR A 117 -2.82 4.58 8.35
CA THR A 117 -3.22 3.37 7.64
C THR A 117 -4.12 2.47 8.48
N ASP A 118 -3.83 2.32 9.75
CA ASP A 118 -4.64 1.55 10.69
C ASP A 118 -6.00 2.19 10.91
N GLU A 119 -6.06 3.48 11.19
CA GLU A 119 -7.31 4.21 11.37
C GLU A 119 -8.21 4.10 10.14
N THR A 120 -7.68 4.33 8.95
CA THR A 120 -8.43 4.21 7.70
C THR A 120 -8.94 2.79 7.48
N TYR A 121 -8.17 1.78 7.84
CA TYR A 121 -8.58 0.39 7.77
C TYR A 121 -9.77 0.10 8.69
N TYR A 122 -9.71 0.53 9.94
CA TYR A 122 -10.79 0.35 10.90
C TYR A 122 -12.06 1.09 10.50
N GLU A 123 -11.94 2.31 10.05
CA GLU A 123 -13.09 3.10 9.56
C GLU A 123 -13.75 2.44 8.34
N ARG A 124 -12.97 1.92 7.41
CA ARG A 124 -13.50 1.19 6.25
C ARG A 124 -14.19 -0.11 6.63
N ILE A 125 -13.69 -0.83 7.62
CA ILE A 125 -14.37 -2.02 8.16
C ILE A 125 -15.70 -1.63 8.77
N LYS A 126 -15.75 -0.58 9.58
CA LYS A 126 -16.99 -0.06 10.17
C LYS A 126 -17.98 0.34 9.09
N ALA A 127 -17.55 1.11 8.09
CA ALA A 127 -18.39 1.54 6.97
C ALA A 127 -18.93 0.33 6.17
N ARG A 128 -18.10 -0.70 5.92
CA ARG A 128 -18.54 -1.92 5.24
C ARG A 128 -19.57 -2.70 6.04
N ARG A 129 -19.43 -2.77 7.36
CA ARG A 129 -20.44 -3.43 8.22
C ARG A 129 -21.78 -2.72 8.15
N VAL A 130 -21.79 -1.39 8.14
CA VAL A 130 -22.99 -0.57 7.99
C VAL A 130 -23.61 -0.78 6.61
N VAL A 131 -22.84 -0.71 5.52
CA VAL A 131 -23.33 -0.91 4.15
C VAL A 131 -23.85 -2.33 3.93
N ARG A 132 -23.16 -3.35 4.45
CA ARG A 132 -23.65 -4.75 4.39
C ARG A 132 -24.94 -4.94 5.17
N GLY A 133 -25.10 -4.28 6.31
CA GLY A 133 -26.34 -4.27 7.06
C GLY A 133 -27.49 -3.64 6.28
N TYR A 134 -27.22 -2.56 5.58
CA TYR A 134 -28.19 -1.86 4.71
C TYR A 134 -28.55 -2.68 3.47
N GLY A 135 -27.56 -3.28 2.81
CA GLY A 135 -27.76 -4.14 1.64
C GLY A 135 -28.59 -5.38 1.95
N LYS A 136 -28.32 -6.04 3.07
CA LYS A 136 -29.11 -7.20 3.50
C LYS A 136 -30.55 -6.84 3.78
N ARG A 137 -30.83 -5.65 4.34
CA ARG A 137 -32.21 -5.20 4.57
C ARG A 137 -32.95 -4.89 3.26
N LYS A 138 -32.27 -4.27 2.28
CA LYS A 138 -32.85 -4.00 0.95
C LYS A 138 -33.10 -5.28 0.17
N ASP A 139 -32.17 -6.21 0.18
CA ASP A 139 -32.30 -7.48 -0.50
C ASP A 139 -33.44 -8.33 0.10
N THR A 140 -33.62 -8.27 1.42
CA THR A 140 -34.72 -8.93 2.11
C THR A 140 -36.08 -8.29 1.78
N GLN A 141 -36.09 -6.96 1.54
CA GLN A 141 -37.31 -6.27 1.12
C GLN A 141 -37.62 -6.46 -0.37
N MET A 142 -36.60 -6.65 -1.21
CA MET A 142 -36.81 -6.92 -2.64
C MET A 142 -37.13 -8.40 -2.93
N ALA A 143 -36.74 -9.31 -2.05
CA ALA A 143 -37.04 -10.74 -2.15
C ALA A 143 -38.46 -11.13 -1.70
N LYS A 144 -39.22 -10.17 -1.23
CA LYS A 144 -40.65 -10.32 -0.90
C LYS A 144 -41.52 -9.72 -2.00
#